data_1bba81bdae09674e6361e8c37c404a13
#
_entry.id   1bba81bdae09674e6361e8c37c404a13
#
_cell.length_a   1.000
_cell.length_b   1.000
_cell.length_c   1.000
_cell.angle_alpha   90.00
_cell.angle_beta   90.00
_cell.angle_gamma   90.00
#
_symmetry.space_group_name_H-M   'P 1'
#
loop_
_entity.id
_entity.type
_entity.pdbx_description
1 polymer ?
#
loop_
_entity_poly.entity_id
_entity_poly.type
_entity_poly.pdbx_seq_one_letter_code
_entity_poly.pdbx_strand_id
1 'polypeptide(L)'
;CLMFDREYFEQGPMTGKSLYTNYRWMPELTIPLCHHLVTECPIRIDDTILDFGCAKGYIVHALRLLGYEAYGVDISEYAISQAPKEVNGYVQLIEPYAELPGKYTWIIAKDILEHIPYDHIDEQLSILHDATDDIIVMVPLGDGTKYHIDAYEKDITHHIREPLEWWSDRFKHAGFGIDIETHDLGPFKSNWQGIHPEGNGLILAYKNEKTFA
;
A
#
# COMPACT_ATOMS: atom_id res chain seq x y z
N CYS A 1 -7.66 14.81 -6.45
CA CYS A 1 -6.37 14.87 -7.15
C CYS A 1 -6.55 14.54 -8.63
N LEU A 2 -6.16 15.46 -9.53
CA LEU A 2 -6.37 15.29 -10.99
C LEU A 2 -5.48 14.22 -11.64
N MET A 3 -4.48 13.69 -10.91
CA MET A 3 -3.54 12.70 -11.44
C MET A 3 -4.13 11.29 -11.41
N PHE A 4 -4.79 10.90 -10.33
CA PHE A 4 -5.40 9.56 -10.15
C PHE A 4 -6.86 9.55 -10.62
N ASP A 5 -7.05 9.88 -11.89
CA ASP A 5 -8.35 10.00 -12.54
C ASP A 5 -8.76 8.70 -13.27
N ARG A 6 -9.86 8.75 -14.03
CA ARG A 6 -10.32 7.63 -14.85
C ARG A 6 -9.25 7.13 -15.83
N GLU A 7 -8.51 8.03 -16.47
CA GLU A 7 -7.50 7.64 -17.45
C GLU A 7 -6.37 6.85 -16.80
N TYR A 8 -5.96 7.26 -15.58
CA TYR A 8 -4.97 6.55 -14.79
C TYR A 8 -5.36 5.08 -14.54
N PHE A 9 -6.59 4.82 -14.10
CA PHE A 9 -7.05 3.47 -13.74
C PHE A 9 -7.51 2.63 -14.93
N GLU A 10 -8.06 3.25 -15.99
CA GLU A 10 -8.71 2.51 -17.06
C GLU A 10 -7.88 2.44 -18.35
N GLN A 11 -7.02 3.43 -18.58
CA GLN A 11 -6.36 3.64 -19.87
C GLN A 11 -4.90 4.09 -19.72
N GLY A 12 -4.27 3.77 -18.58
CA GLY A 12 -2.93 4.25 -18.22
C GLY A 12 -1.89 4.11 -19.34
N PRO A 13 -1.68 2.92 -19.94
CA PRO A 13 -0.72 2.76 -21.03
C PRO A 13 -1.04 3.56 -22.30
N MET A 14 -2.32 3.80 -22.58
CA MET A 14 -2.75 4.58 -23.75
C MET A 14 -2.53 6.06 -23.53
N THR A 15 -2.65 6.53 -22.31
CA THR A 15 -2.50 7.95 -21.94
C THR A 15 -1.10 8.28 -21.42
N GLY A 16 -0.27 7.26 -21.20
CA GLY A 16 1.07 7.40 -20.63
C GLY A 16 1.08 7.76 -19.15
N LYS A 17 -0.05 7.57 -18.43
CA LYS A 17 -0.17 7.94 -17.01
C LYS A 17 0.29 6.83 -16.06
N SER A 18 -0.05 5.57 -16.37
CA SER A 18 0.22 4.42 -15.49
C SER A 18 0.30 3.11 -16.27
N LEU A 19 0.47 2.01 -15.54
CA LEU A 19 0.41 0.65 -16.10
C LEU A 19 -1.00 0.04 -16.06
N TYR A 20 -1.98 0.71 -15.44
CA TYR A 20 -3.31 0.14 -15.26
C TYR A 20 -4.15 0.20 -16.54
N THR A 21 -4.78 -0.94 -16.86
CA THR A 21 -5.78 -1.05 -17.92
C THR A 21 -6.99 -1.75 -17.33
N ASN A 22 -8.17 -1.09 -17.37
CA ASN A 22 -9.41 -1.65 -16.85
C ASN A 22 -9.21 -2.19 -15.41
N TYR A 23 -8.75 -1.33 -14.49
CA TYR A 23 -8.51 -1.70 -13.09
C TYR A 23 -9.79 -2.22 -12.44
N ARG A 24 -9.87 -3.53 -12.24
CA ARG A 24 -11.06 -4.24 -11.84
C ARG A 24 -10.81 -5.24 -10.73
N TRP A 25 -11.86 -5.67 -10.08
CA TRP A 25 -11.83 -6.75 -9.13
C TRP A 25 -11.32 -8.06 -9.78
N MET A 26 -10.27 -8.61 -9.19
CA MET A 26 -9.66 -9.89 -9.58
C MET A 26 -9.51 -10.76 -8.32
N PRO A 27 -10.60 -11.48 -7.93
CA PRO A 27 -10.59 -12.26 -6.69
C PRO A 27 -9.49 -13.33 -6.67
N GLU A 28 -9.15 -13.87 -7.84
CA GLU A 28 -8.08 -14.85 -8.02
C GLU A 28 -6.69 -14.35 -7.64
N LEU A 29 -6.49 -13.04 -7.58
CA LEU A 29 -5.25 -12.39 -7.15
C LEU A 29 -5.39 -11.78 -5.76
N THR A 30 -6.48 -11.06 -5.51
CA THR A 30 -6.63 -10.24 -4.29
C THR A 30 -6.96 -11.06 -3.06
N ILE A 31 -7.81 -12.12 -3.18
CA ILE A 31 -8.12 -12.98 -2.04
C ILE A 31 -6.90 -13.78 -1.56
N PRO A 32 -6.10 -14.45 -2.44
CA PRO A 32 -4.86 -15.08 -2.02
C PRO A 32 -3.86 -14.11 -1.38
N LEU A 33 -3.77 -12.86 -1.89
CA LEU A 33 -2.97 -11.81 -1.26
C LEU A 33 -3.41 -11.59 0.19
N CYS A 34 -4.65 -11.22 0.38
CA CYS A 34 -5.15 -10.92 1.72
C CYS A 34 -5.06 -12.13 2.66
N HIS A 35 -5.37 -13.33 2.16
CA HIS A 35 -5.23 -14.57 2.94
C HIS A 35 -3.77 -14.79 3.40
N HIS A 36 -2.80 -14.60 2.49
CA HIS A 36 -1.38 -14.70 2.85
C HIS A 36 -1.00 -13.67 3.93
N LEU A 37 -1.38 -12.40 3.75
CA LEU A 37 -1.07 -11.36 4.74
C LEU A 37 -1.61 -11.70 6.13
N VAL A 38 -2.87 -12.15 6.24
CA VAL A 38 -3.48 -12.46 7.54
C VAL A 38 -3.00 -13.80 8.13
N THR A 39 -2.31 -14.64 7.36
CA THR A 39 -1.72 -15.90 7.87
C THR A 39 -0.25 -15.76 8.22
N GLU A 40 0.51 -14.95 7.49
CA GLU A 40 1.96 -14.78 7.72
C GLU A 40 2.27 -13.62 8.68
N CYS A 41 1.42 -12.59 8.74
CA CYS A 41 1.53 -11.54 9.74
C CYS A 41 0.62 -11.88 10.94
N PRO A 42 0.94 -11.42 12.18
CA PRO A 42 0.17 -11.76 13.38
C PRO A 42 -1.15 -10.96 13.47
N ILE A 43 -1.89 -10.86 12.36
CA ILE A 43 -3.18 -10.18 12.27
C ILE A 43 -4.27 -11.07 12.86
N ARG A 44 -4.99 -10.56 13.83
CA ARG A 44 -6.06 -11.26 14.53
C ARG A 44 -7.41 -10.91 13.91
N ILE A 45 -8.39 -11.79 14.07
CA ILE A 45 -9.75 -11.58 13.52
C ILE A 45 -10.48 -10.37 14.13
N ASP A 46 -10.07 -9.96 15.33
CA ASP A 46 -10.59 -8.82 16.06
C ASP A 46 -9.80 -7.52 15.84
N ASP A 47 -8.75 -7.56 15.00
CA ASP A 47 -8.00 -6.38 14.62
C ASP A 47 -8.75 -5.53 13.59
N THR A 48 -8.54 -4.22 13.67
CA THR A 48 -9.01 -3.26 12.66
C THR A 48 -7.91 -2.98 11.64
N ILE A 49 -8.24 -3.08 10.35
CA ILE A 49 -7.27 -2.95 9.26
C ILE A 49 -7.64 -1.77 8.37
N LEU A 50 -6.68 -0.89 8.07
CA LEU A 50 -6.82 0.15 7.06
C LEU A 50 -5.99 -0.18 5.82
N ASP A 51 -6.59 -0.18 4.65
CA ASP A 51 -5.92 -0.16 3.35
C ASP A 51 -5.66 1.31 2.96
N PHE A 52 -4.42 1.76 3.10
CA PHE A 52 -4.00 3.13 2.78
C PHE A 52 -3.63 3.22 1.29
N GLY A 53 -4.36 4.06 0.55
CA GLY A 53 -4.30 4.09 -0.91
C GLY A 53 -5.13 2.97 -1.54
N CYS A 54 -6.35 2.76 -1.02
CA CYS A 54 -7.19 1.60 -1.34
C CYS A 54 -7.75 1.58 -2.77
N ALA A 55 -7.56 2.63 -3.57
CA ALA A 55 -8.14 2.79 -4.89
C ALA A 55 -9.65 2.48 -4.88
N LYS A 56 -10.10 1.45 -5.61
CA LYS A 56 -11.51 1.01 -5.65
C LYS A 56 -11.90 0.09 -4.48
N GLY A 57 -11.04 -0.07 -3.46
CA GLY A 57 -11.33 -0.85 -2.25
C GLY A 57 -11.30 -2.36 -2.41
N TYR A 58 -10.51 -2.90 -3.34
CA TYR A 58 -10.49 -4.34 -3.59
C TYR A 58 -9.79 -5.15 -2.48
N ILE A 59 -8.75 -4.60 -1.83
CA ILE A 59 -8.14 -5.23 -0.65
C ILE A 59 -9.13 -5.21 0.52
N VAL A 60 -9.82 -4.07 0.74
CA VAL A 60 -10.90 -3.99 1.73
C VAL A 60 -11.96 -5.05 1.49
N HIS A 61 -12.38 -5.22 0.22
CA HIS A 61 -13.37 -6.24 -0.15
C HIS A 61 -12.89 -7.66 0.18
N ALA A 62 -11.66 -8.01 -0.18
CA ALA A 62 -11.10 -9.32 0.11
C ALA A 62 -10.98 -9.59 1.62
N LEU A 63 -10.45 -8.63 2.39
CA LEU A 63 -10.33 -8.76 3.85
C LEU A 63 -11.70 -8.95 4.52
N ARG A 64 -12.71 -8.19 4.08
CA ARG A 64 -14.08 -8.35 4.61
C ARG A 64 -14.72 -9.67 4.22
N LEU A 65 -14.46 -10.21 3.03
CA LEU A 65 -14.87 -11.57 2.63
C LEU A 65 -14.20 -12.65 3.50
N LEU A 66 -12.98 -12.41 3.97
CA LEU A 66 -12.27 -13.28 4.91
C LEU A 66 -12.72 -13.08 6.38
N GLY A 67 -13.63 -12.14 6.65
CA GLY A 67 -14.21 -11.92 7.98
C GLY A 67 -13.51 -10.84 8.82
N TYR A 68 -12.52 -10.13 8.28
CA TYR A 68 -11.79 -9.09 8.99
C TYR A 68 -12.51 -7.74 8.95
N GLU A 69 -12.32 -6.93 10.00
CA GLU A 69 -12.80 -5.55 10.05
C GLU A 69 -11.83 -4.65 9.30
N ALA A 70 -12.15 -4.36 8.01
CA ALA A 70 -11.28 -3.62 7.11
C ALA A 70 -11.96 -2.37 6.57
N TYR A 71 -11.17 -1.30 6.46
CA TYR A 71 -11.53 0.03 5.92
C TYR A 71 -10.50 0.44 4.89
N GLY A 72 -10.82 1.46 4.08
CA GLY A 72 -9.88 2.00 3.10
C GLY A 72 -9.99 3.50 2.96
N VAL A 73 -8.86 4.14 2.63
CA VAL A 73 -8.82 5.56 2.28
C VAL A 73 -8.05 5.75 0.99
N ASP A 74 -8.48 6.71 0.19
CA ASP A 74 -7.79 7.09 -1.05
C ASP A 74 -8.02 8.57 -1.34
N ILE A 75 -7.11 9.20 -2.08
CA ILE A 75 -7.20 10.59 -2.54
C ILE A 75 -7.88 10.72 -3.91
N SER A 76 -8.19 9.60 -4.58
CA SER A 76 -8.84 9.55 -5.88
C SER A 76 -10.36 9.55 -5.74
N GLU A 77 -10.98 10.67 -6.05
CA GLU A 77 -12.44 10.77 -6.14
C GLU A 77 -13.02 9.74 -7.14
N TYR A 78 -12.33 9.57 -8.29
CA TYR A 78 -12.74 8.59 -9.28
C TYR A 78 -12.72 7.17 -8.71
N ALA A 79 -11.62 6.75 -8.11
CA ALA A 79 -11.48 5.39 -7.59
C ALA A 79 -12.54 5.09 -6.50
N ILE A 80 -12.71 5.98 -5.54
CA ILE A 80 -13.72 5.85 -4.47
C ILE A 80 -15.13 5.79 -5.06
N SER A 81 -15.45 6.60 -6.08
CA SER A 81 -16.76 6.58 -6.74
C SER A 81 -17.05 5.26 -7.45
N GLN A 82 -16.01 4.46 -7.78
CA GLN A 82 -16.11 3.17 -8.44
C GLN A 82 -16.00 1.98 -7.48
N ALA A 83 -16.00 2.22 -6.17
CA ALA A 83 -15.95 1.16 -5.17
C ALA A 83 -17.15 0.20 -5.31
N PRO A 84 -16.94 -1.13 -5.18
CA PRO A 84 -18.02 -2.09 -5.16
C PRO A 84 -19.06 -1.79 -4.08
N LYS A 85 -20.32 -2.11 -4.33
CA LYS A 85 -21.43 -1.87 -3.38
C LYS A 85 -21.18 -2.51 -2.02
N GLU A 86 -20.50 -3.65 -2.01
CA GLU A 86 -20.15 -4.43 -0.82
C GLU A 86 -19.20 -3.69 0.12
N VAL A 87 -18.45 -2.72 -0.39
CA VAL A 87 -17.45 -1.97 0.40
C VAL A 87 -17.63 -0.45 0.35
N ASN A 88 -18.60 0.05 -0.38
CA ASN A 88 -18.83 1.50 -0.53
C ASN A 88 -18.99 2.24 0.82
N GLY A 89 -19.51 1.58 1.86
CA GLY A 89 -19.63 2.15 3.22
C GLY A 89 -18.34 2.02 4.06
N TYR A 90 -17.28 1.41 3.53
CA TYR A 90 -16.04 1.12 4.25
C TYR A 90 -14.80 1.76 3.60
N VAL A 91 -14.99 2.49 2.51
CA VAL A 91 -13.94 3.26 1.85
C VAL A 91 -14.29 4.74 1.85
N GLN A 92 -13.28 5.59 2.03
CA GLN A 92 -13.47 7.03 2.19
C GLN A 92 -12.46 7.82 1.36
N LEU A 93 -12.94 8.88 0.71
CA LEU A 93 -12.10 9.91 0.11
C LEU A 93 -11.45 10.75 1.20
N ILE A 94 -10.16 10.98 1.11
CA ILE A 94 -9.41 11.88 1.99
C ILE A 94 -8.61 12.89 1.17
N GLU A 95 -8.24 14.01 1.77
CA GLU A 95 -7.28 14.95 1.17
C GLU A 95 -5.84 14.40 1.34
N PRO A 96 -4.92 14.75 0.41
CA PRO A 96 -3.50 14.42 0.59
C PRO A 96 -2.97 14.93 1.93
N TYR A 97 -2.20 14.10 2.63
CA TYR A 97 -1.57 14.40 3.93
C TYR A 97 -2.55 14.76 5.06
N ALA A 98 -3.82 14.46 4.90
CA ALA A 98 -4.80 14.61 5.96
C ALA A 98 -4.58 13.60 7.09
N GLU A 99 -4.94 13.97 8.31
CA GLU A 99 -5.07 13.00 9.41
C GLU A 99 -6.01 11.87 9.00
N LEU A 100 -5.68 10.63 9.39
CA LEU A 100 -6.52 9.49 9.08
C LEU A 100 -7.79 9.49 9.95
N PRO A 101 -8.91 8.97 9.43
CA PRO A 101 -10.22 9.09 10.07
C PRO A 101 -10.40 8.23 11.34
N GLY A 102 -9.34 7.57 11.81
CA GLY A 102 -9.38 6.72 12.99
C GLY A 102 -8.02 6.19 13.41
N LYS A 103 -8.05 5.26 14.37
CA LYS A 103 -6.90 4.46 14.80
C LYS A 103 -7.16 3.02 14.38
N TYR A 104 -6.12 2.34 13.95
CA TYR A 104 -6.19 0.99 13.42
C TYR A 104 -5.11 0.12 14.07
N THR A 105 -5.40 -1.15 14.28
CA THR A 105 -4.39 -2.11 14.72
C THR A 105 -3.34 -2.28 13.60
N TRP A 106 -3.82 -2.35 12.35
CA TRP A 106 -2.97 -2.55 11.18
C TRP A 106 -3.24 -1.52 10.09
N ILE A 107 -2.18 -1.04 9.45
CA ILE A 107 -2.26 -0.38 8.15
C ILE A 107 -1.58 -1.26 7.10
N ILE A 108 -2.20 -1.41 5.94
CA ILE A 108 -1.59 -1.98 4.73
C ILE A 108 -1.35 -0.81 3.77
N ALA A 109 -0.09 -0.60 3.39
CA ALA A 109 0.33 0.41 2.41
C ALA A 109 1.03 -0.32 1.25
N LYS A 110 0.26 -0.72 0.25
CA LYS A 110 0.74 -1.52 -0.87
C LYS A 110 0.76 -0.71 -2.17
N ASP A 111 1.95 -0.52 -2.73
CA ASP A 111 2.16 0.22 -3.99
C ASP A 111 1.52 1.63 -3.93
N ILE A 112 1.82 2.37 -2.86
CA ILE A 112 1.27 3.71 -2.60
C ILE A 112 2.34 4.72 -2.15
N LEU A 113 3.32 4.32 -1.33
CA LEU A 113 4.27 5.27 -0.74
C LEU A 113 5.24 5.84 -1.77
N GLU A 114 5.54 5.11 -2.84
CA GLU A 114 6.34 5.57 -3.98
C GLU A 114 5.71 6.75 -4.75
N HIS A 115 4.40 6.95 -4.60
CA HIS A 115 3.68 8.08 -5.20
C HIS A 115 3.78 9.37 -4.39
N ILE A 116 4.36 9.31 -3.20
CA ILE A 116 4.52 10.47 -2.33
C ILE A 116 5.82 11.18 -2.70
N PRO A 117 5.82 12.52 -2.92
CA PRO A 117 7.04 13.25 -3.16
C PRO A 117 8.04 13.15 -2.00
N TYR A 118 9.34 13.23 -2.29
CA TYR A 118 10.41 13.12 -1.30
C TYR A 118 10.30 14.11 -0.13
N ASP A 119 9.80 15.31 -0.39
CA ASP A 119 9.62 16.38 0.61
C ASP A 119 8.41 16.18 1.53
N HIS A 120 7.54 15.19 1.23
CA HIS A 120 6.34 14.87 2.01
C HIS A 120 6.36 13.48 2.66
N ILE A 121 7.33 12.63 2.35
CA ILE A 121 7.31 11.24 2.84
C ILE A 121 7.43 11.16 4.36
N ASP A 122 8.26 11.98 4.99
CA ASP A 122 8.44 11.97 6.44
C ASP A 122 7.16 12.44 7.17
N GLU A 123 6.48 13.45 6.64
CA GLU A 123 5.18 13.90 7.12
C GLU A 123 4.13 12.79 7.02
N GLN A 124 4.06 12.12 5.86
CA GLN A 124 3.12 11.02 5.66
C GLN A 124 3.39 9.84 6.59
N LEU A 125 4.64 9.46 6.79
CA LEU A 125 5.00 8.38 7.71
C LEU A 125 4.67 8.72 9.16
N SER A 126 4.79 10.01 9.57
CA SER A 126 4.34 10.46 10.89
C SER A 126 2.83 10.32 11.06
N ILE A 127 2.03 10.68 10.03
CA ILE A 127 0.58 10.51 10.05
C ILE A 127 0.19 9.03 10.18
N LEU A 128 0.87 8.13 9.44
CA LEU A 128 0.64 6.69 9.52
C LEU A 128 1.02 6.16 10.91
N HIS A 129 2.19 6.57 11.44
CA HIS A 129 2.65 6.19 12.77
C HIS A 129 1.64 6.60 13.86
N ASP A 130 1.07 7.79 13.75
CA ASP A 130 0.09 8.24 14.72
C ASP A 130 -1.21 7.44 14.68
N ALA A 131 -1.55 6.85 13.53
CA ALA A 131 -2.83 6.18 13.29
C ALA A 131 -2.80 4.66 13.48
N THR A 132 -1.64 4.02 13.63
CA THR A 132 -1.57 2.55 13.70
C THR A 132 -0.63 2.05 14.79
N ASP A 133 -0.82 0.77 15.19
CA ASP A 133 0.13 0.03 16.01
C ASP A 133 1.13 -0.73 15.13
N ASP A 134 0.68 -1.31 14.03
CA ASP A 134 1.50 -2.10 13.10
C ASP A 134 1.22 -1.70 11.64
N ILE A 135 2.21 -1.79 10.77
CA ILE A 135 2.07 -1.47 9.34
C ILE A 135 2.79 -2.50 8.47
N ILE A 136 2.12 -2.91 7.40
CA ILE A 136 2.66 -3.72 6.31
C ILE A 136 2.83 -2.82 5.09
N VAL A 137 4.04 -2.76 4.58
CA VAL A 137 4.40 -1.93 3.43
C VAL A 137 4.93 -2.79 2.30
N MET A 138 4.45 -2.56 1.10
CA MET A 138 5.01 -3.13 -0.13
C MET A 138 5.29 -1.99 -1.10
N VAL A 139 6.53 -1.88 -1.56
CA VAL A 139 6.97 -0.80 -2.45
C VAL A 139 7.84 -1.35 -3.59
N PRO A 140 7.79 -0.74 -4.77
CA PRO A 140 8.79 -0.94 -5.80
C PRO A 140 10.11 -0.32 -5.36
N LEU A 141 11.23 -0.98 -5.73
CA LEU A 141 12.58 -0.57 -5.33
C LEU A 141 13.42 -0.13 -6.52
N GLY A 142 14.38 0.72 -6.23
CA GLY A 142 15.35 1.25 -7.18
C GLY A 142 16.71 1.53 -6.55
N ASP A 143 17.57 2.24 -7.30
CA ASP A 143 18.94 2.58 -6.91
C ASP A 143 19.13 4.06 -6.54
N GLY A 144 18.01 4.78 -6.30
CA GLY A 144 17.98 6.23 -6.07
C GLY A 144 17.83 7.05 -7.35
N THR A 145 17.99 6.44 -8.53
CA THR A 145 17.87 7.11 -9.84
C THR A 145 16.78 6.48 -10.70
N LYS A 146 16.67 5.16 -10.68
CA LYS A 146 15.69 4.39 -11.44
C LYS A 146 15.22 3.16 -10.67
N TYR A 147 14.06 2.65 -11.05
CA TYR A 147 13.57 1.37 -10.52
C TYR A 147 14.37 0.18 -11.08
N HIS A 148 14.50 -0.88 -10.28
CA HIS A 148 15.06 -2.15 -10.75
C HIS A 148 14.19 -2.84 -11.80
N ILE A 149 12.89 -2.54 -11.80
CA ILE A 149 11.92 -3.00 -12.79
C ILE A 149 11.56 -1.84 -13.71
N ASP A 150 12.08 -1.81 -14.94
CA ASP A 150 11.89 -0.75 -15.92
C ASP A 150 10.39 -0.40 -16.17
N ALA A 151 9.49 -1.37 -15.96
CA ALA A 151 8.06 -1.13 -16.13
C ALA A 151 7.52 -0.07 -15.15
N TYR A 152 8.08 0.05 -13.96
CA TYR A 152 7.64 1.03 -12.96
C TYR A 152 7.95 2.48 -13.35
N GLU A 153 8.93 2.72 -14.23
CA GLU A 153 9.23 4.05 -14.78
C GLU A 153 8.11 4.62 -15.66
N LYS A 154 7.20 3.75 -16.12
CA LYS A 154 6.09 4.18 -16.98
C LYS A 154 4.92 4.79 -16.20
N ASP A 155 4.91 4.69 -14.89
CA ASP A 155 3.96 5.40 -14.06
C ASP A 155 4.51 6.78 -13.72
N ILE A 156 3.89 7.82 -14.28
CA ILE A 156 4.37 9.21 -14.14
C ILE A 156 4.17 9.77 -12.73
N THR A 157 3.44 9.06 -11.88
CA THR A 157 3.17 9.47 -10.50
C THR A 157 4.16 8.86 -9.49
N HIS A 158 5.07 8.01 -9.95
CA HIS A 158 6.13 7.45 -9.13
C HIS A 158 7.25 8.48 -8.88
N HIS A 159 7.51 8.79 -7.62
CA HIS A 159 8.53 9.74 -7.19
C HIS A 159 9.73 9.05 -6.57
N ILE A 160 9.53 8.11 -5.63
CA ILE A 160 10.58 7.52 -4.80
C ILE A 160 11.11 6.24 -5.44
N ARG A 161 12.42 6.22 -5.78
CA ARG A 161 13.13 5.13 -6.48
C ARG A 161 14.24 4.53 -5.64
N GLU A 162 14.02 4.44 -4.34
CA GLU A 162 15.05 4.13 -3.35
C GLU A 162 15.16 2.62 -3.06
N PRO A 163 16.31 2.15 -2.53
CA PRO A 163 16.48 0.77 -2.08
C PRO A 163 15.73 0.51 -0.77
N LEU A 164 15.63 -0.78 -0.40
CA LEU A 164 14.85 -1.22 0.76
C LEU A 164 15.36 -0.61 2.07
N GLU A 165 16.69 -0.50 2.22
CA GLU A 165 17.31 0.09 3.41
C GLU A 165 16.94 1.55 3.62
N TRP A 166 16.79 2.32 2.52
CA TRP A 166 16.34 3.70 2.60
C TRP A 166 14.92 3.79 3.20
N TRP A 167 14.02 2.92 2.74
CA TRP A 167 12.66 2.84 3.26
C TRP A 167 12.67 2.48 4.75
N SER A 168 13.42 1.46 5.15
CA SER A 168 13.53 1.04 6.55
C SER A 168 14.07 2.17 7.43
N ASP A 169 15.03 2.95 6.95
CA ASP A 169 15.56 4.10 7.70
C ASP A 169 14.53 5.22 7.85
N ARG A 170 13.68 5.47 6.83
CA ARG A 170 12.56 6.42 6.94
C ARG A 170 11.53 5.98 7.98
N PHE A 171 11.16 4.69 8.00
CA PHE A 171 10.25 4.14 9.01
C PHE A 171 10.84 4.26 10.43
N LYS A 172 12.11 3.94 10.62
CA LYS A 172 12.80 4.13 11.91
C LYS A 172 12.80 5.60 12.33
N HIS A 173 13.06 6.52 11.39
CA HIS A 173 13.04 7.96 11.67
C HIS A 173 11.64 8.45 12.09
N ALA A 174 10.59 7.88 11.53
CA ALA A 174 9.19 8.16 11.90
C ALA A 174 8.78 7.53 13.26
N GLY A 175 9.65 6.74 13.91
CA GLY A 175 9.38 6.14 15.21
C GLY A 175 8.96 4.67 15.19
N PHE A 176 8.94 4.03 14.02
CA PHE A 176 8.65 2.59 13.93
C PHE A 176 9.89 1.74 14.27
N GLY A 177 9.65 0.58 14.90
CA GLY A 177 10.58 -0.54 14.87
C GLY A 177 10.36 -1.39 13.63
N ILE A 178 11.41 -2.01 13.10
CA ILE A 178 11.30 -2.94 11.96
C ILE A 178 11.35 -4.38 12.47
N ASP A 179 10.33 -5.17 12.14
CA ASP A 179 10.27 -6.60 12.47
C ASP A 179 10.75 -7.45 11.28
N ILE A 180 10.24 -7.15 10.08
CA ILE A 180 10.62 -7.84 8.84
C ILE A 180 11.03 -6.80 7.81
N GLU A 181 12.14 -7.07 7.14
CA GLU A 181 12.63 -6.36 5.96
C GLU A 181 13.09 -7.40 4.95
N THR A 182 12.40 -7.51 3.80
CA THR A 182 12.67 -8.57 2.84
C THR A 182 12.28 -8.18 1.41
N HIS A 183 12.93 -8.82 0.44
CA HIS A 183 12.53 -8.79 -0.97
C HIS A 183 11.52 -9.89 -1.33
N ASP A 184 11.27 -10.83 -0.42
CA ASP A 184 10.30 -11.90 -0.62
C ASP A 184 8.91 -11.43 -0.23
N LEU A 185 8.03 -11.29 -1.23
CA LEU A 185 6.64 -10.91 -1.07
C LEU A 185 5.70 -12.13 -1.04
N GLY A 186 6.23 -13.33 -0.86
CA GLY A 186 5.46 -14.56 -0.93
C GLY A 186 4.85 -14.78 -2.31
N PRO A 187 3.54 -15.06 -2.43
CA PRO A 187 2.89 -15.31 -3.72
C PRO A 187 2.72 -14.05 -4.58
N PHE A 188 3.06 -12.84 -4.03
CA PHE A 188 2.82 -11.59 -4.75
C PHE A 188 3.96 -11.23 -5.66
N LYS A 189 3.61 -10.70 -6.83
CA LYS A 189 4.59 -10.26 -7.80
C LYS A 189 5.67 -11.33 -8.08
N SER A 190 5.34 -12.62 -7.85
CA SER A 190 6.24 -13.75 -8.02
C SER A 190 6.82 -13.85 -9.44
N ASN A 191 6.06 -13.40 -10.44
CA ASN A 191 6.54 -13.24 -11.82
C ASN A 191 7.68 -12.21 -11.94
N TRP A 192 7.65 -11.13 -11.14
CA TRP A 192 8.72 -10.13 -11.10
C TRP A 192 9.89 -10.60 -10.26
N GLN A 193 9.62 -11.24 -9.12
CA GLN A 193 10.66 -11.73 -8.21
C GLN A 193 11.62 -12.73 -8.88
N GLY A 194 11.12 -13.58 -9.76
CA GLY A 194 11.95 -14.52 -10.52
C GLY A 194 12.89 -13.84 -11.51
N ILE A 195 12.57 -12.63 -11.98
CA ILE A 195 13.37 -11.88 -12.98
C ILE A 195 14.16 -10.74 -12.30
N HIS A 196 13.57 -10.10 -11.30
CA HIS A 196 14.12 -8.97 -10.56
C HIS A 196 13.98 -9.23 -9.06
N PRO A 197 14.86 -10.05 -8.44
CA PRO A 197 14.74 -10.44 -7.03
C PRO A 197 14.68 -9.27 -6.05
N GLU A 198 15.34 -8.17 -6.38
CA GLU A 198 15.41 -6.94 -5.56
C GLU A 198 14.46 -5.84 -6.07
N GLY A 199 13.55 -6.18 -6.98
CA GLY A 199 12.68 -5.18 -7.62
C GLY A 199 11.53 -4.66 -6.76
N ASN A 200 11.24 -5.33 -5.65
CA ASN A 200 10.20 -4.92 -4.69
C ASN A 200 10.67 -5.24 -3.26
N GLY A 201 10.15 -4.48 -2.30
CA GLY A 201 10.39 -4.69 -0.89
C GLY A 201 9.11 -4.85 -0.09
N LEU A 202 9.20 -5.63 0.97
CA LEU A 202 8.21 -5.75 2.01
C LEU A 202 8.83 -5.34 3.35
N ILE A 203 8.14 -4.49 4.07
CA ILE A 203 8.48 -4.08 5.43
C ILE A 203 7.28 -4.37 6.33
N LEU A 204 7.52 -5.08 7.42
CA LEU A 204 6.63 -5.17 8.56
C LEU A 204 7.23 -4.31 9.67
N ALA A 205 6.51 -3.28 10.08
CA ALA A 205 6.96 -2.36 11.10
C ALA A 205 5.90 -2.20 12.21
N TYR A 206 6.36 -1.85 13.40
CA TYR A 206 5.51 -1.73 14.59
C TYR A 206 5.85 -0.46 15.37
N LYS A 207 4.88 0.05 16.11
CA LYS A 207 5.08 1.19 17.02
C LYS A 207 5.90 0.75 18.24
N ASN A 208 6.96 1.47 18.55
CA ASN A 208 8.01 1.09 19.52
C ASN A 208 7.59 0.95 20.99
N GLU A 209 6.31 0.86 21.34
CA GLU A 209 5.84 0.75 22.72
C GLU A 209 5.41 -0.66 23.15
N LYS A 210 5.63 -1.69 22.34
CA LYS A 210 5.38 -3.08 22.77
C LYS A 210 6.51 -3.54 23.73
N THR A 211 6.45 -3.13 24.98
CA THR A 211 7.09 -3.88 26.06
C THR A 211 6.36 -5.22 26.13
N PHE A 212 6.98 -6.26 25.58
CA PHE A 212 6.51 -7.63 25.79
C PHE A 212 6.57 -7.91 27.28
N ALA A 213 5.39 -8.03 27.92
CA ALA A 213 5.23 -8.49 29.30
C ALA A 213 5.20 -10.01 29.32
#